data_4712d5c42e032a7e108487dda94af543
#
_entry.id   4712d5c42e032a7e108487dda94af543
#
_cell.length_a   1.000
_cell.length_b   1.000
_cell.length_c   1.000
_cell.angle_alpha   90.00
_cell.angle_beta   90.00
_cell.angle_gamma   90.00
#
_symmetry.space_group_name_H-M   'P 1'
#
loop_
_entity.id
_entity.type
_entity.pdbx_description
1 polymer ?
#
loop_
_entity_poly.entity_id
_entity_poly.type
_entity_poly.pdbx_seq_one_letter_code
_entity_poly.pdbx_strand_id
1 'polypeptide(L)'
;MLWLPVLVIFTLALEGAFHTEYNPYLESLKNRPWKSFQSYVQVRPGAFLFYWLYYADGITDGAYRKPLVIWVQGGPGLAATGIGNFAEFGPLDMEMQPRNHTWVNGRNVLLIDHPVGTGFSYATNDSLLVKTDREMGNRKETSQNELQRHRHRKRMGVAKGKYLGPTGFLVPHGCHRPEHVFTRQRDCEGHEEGAMDINMNNINQVSPYPALDKLAVKVNKYVKPMLSHVVNQDLQWNYHSEKVFTTLYKNFFVPSTKFLEMLLNSTKLKVAVYNGNLDVVTPLAGASNWVHKLEWPGAQELKEAKRQPIRGFRNGFFKQSRQLSFWSVFGAGHWIPEDNPMAMEHILEHMLDVSN
;
A
#
# COMPACT_ATOMS: atom_id res chain seq x y z
N MET A 1 -1.69 -16.39 -1.99
CA MET A 1 -0.67 -15.71 -1.22
C MET A 1 -0.86 -14.22 -1.43
N LEU A 2 -1.33 -13.54 -0.44
CA LEU A 2 -1.76 -12.16 -0.56
C LEU A 2 -0.70 -11.24 0.02
N TRP A 3 -0.52 -10.13 -0.64
CA TRP A 3 0.43 -9.10 -0.28
C TRP A 3 -0.02 -8.46 1.04
N LEU A 4 0.76 -8.63 2.10
CA LEU A 4 0.65 -7.75 3.25
C LEU A 4 1.11 -6.36 2.81
N PRO A 5 0.37 -5.30 3.15
CA PRO A 5 0.91 -3.96 2.98
C PRO A 5 2.15 -3.85 3.86
N VAL A 6 3.32 -3.72 3.24
CA VAL A 6 4.54 -3.35 3.94
C VAL A 6 4.59 -1.84 3.95
N LEU A 7 4.30 -1.26 5.10
CA LEU A 7 4.48 0.16 5.31
C LEU A 7 5.97 0.44 5.41
N VAL A 8 6.54 0.97 4.34
CA VAL A 8 7.91 1.50 4.33
C VAL A 8 7.82 3.01 4.59
N ILE A 9 8.14 3.42 5.81
CA ILE A 9 8.13 4.81 6.21
C ILE A 9 9.55 5.35 6.07
N PHE A 10 9.71 6.36 5.25
CA PHE A 10 10.95 7.13 5.12
C PHE A 10 10.78 8.48 5.80
N THR A 11 11.65 8.80 6.72
CA THR A 11 11.89 10.19 7.11
C THR A 11 12.86 10.78 6.09
N LEU A 12 12.34 11.41 5.05
CA LEU A 12 13.13 12.20 4.12
C LEU A 12 12.99 13.66 4.50
N ALA A 13 14.10 14.28 4.84
CA ALA A 13 14.20 15.73 4.77
C ALA A 13 14.21 16.09 3.27
N LEU A 14 13.04 16.45 2.73
CA LEU A 14 12.88 16.90 1.36
C LEU A 14 13.33 18.35 1.27
N GLU A 15 14.65 18.57 1.29
CA GLU A 15 15.19 19.85 0.90
C GLU A 15 15.18 19.98 -0.65
N GLY A 16 14.28 20.76 -1.17
CA GLY A 16 14.46 21.44 -2.44
C GLY A 16 13.94 20.81 -3.72
N ALA A 17 12.76 20.22 -3.76
CA ALA A 17 12.18 19.74 -5.03
C ALA A 17 10.68 20.03 -5.26
N PHE A 18 10.06 20.86 -4.47
CA PHE A 18 8.66 21.26 -4.70
C PHE A 18 8.58 22.73 -5.14
N HIS A 19 8.98 23.03 -6.38
CA HIS A 19 8.34 24.13 -7.10
C HIS A 19 6.97 23.60 -7.50
N THR A 20 6.00 23.81 -6.65
CA THR A 20 4.62 23.50 -6.90
C THR A 20 4.06 24.57 -7.82
N GLU A 21 3.83 24.25 -9.08
CA GLU A 21 2.77 24.92 -9.79
C GLU A 21 1.49 24.66 -9.00
N TYR A 22 0.94 25.74 -8.46
CA TYR A 22 -0.31 25.80 -7.74
C TYR A 22 -1.41 25.22 -8.60
N ASN A 23 -2.10 24.17 -8.12
CA ASN A 23 -3.20 23.55 -8.84
C ASN A 23 -4.53 24.23 -8.48
N PRO A 24 -5.06 25.15 -9.31
CA PRO A 24 -6.26 25.92 -9.01
C PRO A 24 -7.53 25.06 -8.92
N TYR A 25 -7.53 23.84 -9.45
CA TYR A 25 -8.71 22.97 -9.41
C TYR A 25 -9.02 22.43 -8.03
N LEU A 26 -8.04 22.33 -7.15
CA LEU A 26 -8.26 21.91 -5.77
C LEU A 26 -8.85 23.03 -4.91
N GLU A 27 -8.71 24.29 -5.33
CA GLU A 27 -9.43 25.41 -4.68
C GLU A 27 -10.92 25.41 -4.98
N SER A 28 -11.35 24.90 -6.12
CA SER A 28 -12.78 24.80 -6.45
C SER A 28 -13.52 23.78 -5.56
N LEU A 29 -12.79 22.94 -4.81
CA LEU A 29 -13.32 22.14 -3.71
C LEU A 29 -13.39 22.99 -2.43
N LYS A 30 -14.02 24.15 -2.52
CA LYS A 30 -14.00 25.33 -1.65
C LYS A 30 -14.16 25.15 -0.13
N ASN A 31 -14.21 23.95 0.40
CA ASN A 31 -14.29 23.70 1.84
C ASN A 31 -13.46 22.49 2.30
N ARG A 32 -12.45 22.09 1.52
CA ARG A 32 -11.62 20.96 1.89
C ARG A 32 -10.23 21.43 2.33
N PRO A 33 -9.79 21.12 3.56
CA PRO A 33 -8.52 21.60 4.09
C PRO A 33 -7.29 20.93 3.46
N TRP A 34 -7.49 19.91 2.57
CA TRP A 34 -6.38 19.13 2.05
C TRP A 34 -5.91 19.64 0.69
N LYS A 35 -4.65 20.03 0.64
CA LYS A 35 -3.95 20.33 -0.62
C LYS A 35 -3.26 19.08 -1.12
N SER A 36 -3.26 18.86 -2.43
CA SER A 36 -2.60 17.71 -3.03
C SER A 36 -1.99 18.05 -4.39
N PHE A 37 -1.11 17.18 -4.85
CA PHE A 37 -0.46 17.26 -6.14
C PHE A 37 -0.51 15.88 -6.81
N GLN A 38 -0.81 15.86 -8.10
CA GLN A 38 -0.90 14.62 -8.88
C GLN A 38 -0.05 14.74 -10.13
N SER A 39 0.66 13.66 -10.48
CA SER A 39 1.42 13.63 -11.72
C SER A 39 1.80 12.20 -12.10
N TYR A 40 2.50 12.08 -13.22
CA TYR A 40 3.11 10.84 -13.68
C TYR A 40 4.62 10.88 -13.58
N VAL A 41 5.21 9.73 -13.33
CA VAL A 41 6.64 9.49 -13.53
C VAL A 41 6.83 8.39 -14.57
N GLN A 42 7.60 8.68 -15.60
CA GLN A 42 7.99 7.67 -16.59
C GLN A 42 9.08 6.79 -15.98
N VAL A 43 8.76 5.52 -15.74
CA VAL A 43 9.70 4.55 -15.14
C VAL A 43 10.46 3.74 -16.17
N ARG A 44 9.92 3.62 -17.36
CA ARG A 44 10.51 3.05 -18.58
C ARG A 44 9.89 3.73 -19.80
N PRO A 45 10.54 3.69 -20.98
CA PRO A 45 9.91 4.19 -22.21
C PRO A 45 8.51 3.59 -22.41
N GLY A 46 7.49 4.44 -22.49
CA GLY A 46 6.10 4.06 -22.66
C GLY A 46 5.40 3.51 -21.41
N ALA A 47 6.02 3.55 -20.22
CA ALA A 47 5.46 3.06 -18.97
C ALA A 47 5.48 4.14 -17.89
N PHE A 48 4.31 4.46 -17.35
CA PHE A 48 4.08 5.60 -16.48
C PHE A 48 3.40 5.16 -15.20
N LEU A 49 3.94 5.58 -14.06
CA LEU A 49 3.31 5.44 -12.75
C LEU A 49 2.64 6.75 -12.38
N PHE A 50 1.38 6.66 -12.00
CA PHE A 50 0.62 7.76 -11.42
C PHE A 50 0.90 7.83 -9.93
N TYR A 51 1.03 9.05 -9.41
CA TYR A 51 1.12 9.30 -7.99
C TYR A 51 0.24 10.46 -7.56
N TRP A 52 -0.24 10.36 -6.31
CA TRP A 52 -1.06 11.38 -5.66
C TRP A 52 -0.42 11.73 -4.31
N LEU A 53 0.09 12.94 -4.18
CA LEU A 53 0.68 13.47 -2.96
C LEU A 53 -0.35 14.35 -2.25
N TYR A 54 -0.67 14.03 -1.01
CA TYR A 54 -1.35 14.90 -0.09
C TYR A 54 -0.35 15.58 0.83
N TYR A 55 -0.51 16.89 1.03
CA TYR A 55 0.29 17.65 1.97
C TYR A 55 -0.32 17.55 3.38
N ALA A 56 0.55 17.41 4.37
CA ALA A 56 0.17 17.37 5.78
C ALA A 56 -0.68 18.59 6.16
N ASP A 57 -1.83 18.36 6.77
CA ASP A 57 -2.73 19.40 7.26
C ASP A 57 -3.14 20.43 6.18
N GLY A 58 -3.01 20.09 4.91
CA GLY A 58 -3.24 20.99 3.78
C GLY A 58 -2.21 22.11 3.61
N ILE A 59 -1.09 22.05 4.33
CA ILE A 59 -0.04 23.07 4.32
C ILE A 59 1.01 22.72 3.26
N THR A 60 1.18 23.58 2.28
CA THR A 60 2.24 23.42 1.25
C THR A 60 3.54 24.08 1.67
N ASP A 61 3.46 25.21 2.36
CA ASP A 61 4.62 25.93 2.84
C ASP A 61 5.22 25.21 4.06
N GLY A 62 6.49 24.84 3.94
CA GLY A 62 7.15 24.03 4.97
C GLY A 62 6.72 22.56 5.02
N ALA A 63 5.97 22.03 4.04
CA ALA A 63 5.56 20.63 3.96
C ALA A 63 6.73 19.65 4.05
N TYR A 64 7.91 20.02 3.55
CA TYR A 64 9.14 19.22 3.61
C TYR A 64 9.63 18.93 5.06
N ARG A 65 9.13 19.66 6.05
CA ARG A 65 9.43 19.44 7.48
C ARG A 65 8.56 18.37 8.12
N LYS A 66 7.48 17.96 7.43
CA LYS A 66 6.57 16.93 7.92
C LYS A 66 7.00 15.56 7.41
N PRO A 67 6.80 14.49 8.18
CA PRO A 67 7.09 13.13 7.72
C PRO A 67 6.36 12.82 6.41
N LEU A 68 7.01 12.05 5.54
CA LEU A 68 6.41 11.54 4.31
C LEU A 68 6.15 10.04 4.45
N VAL A 69 4.89 9.66 4.30
CA VAL A 69 4.47 8.26 4.18
C VAL A 69 4.23 7.95 2.71
N ILE A 70 4.89 6.92 2.19
CA ILE A 70 4.68 6.43 0.84
C ILE A 70 3.86 5.14 0.92
N TRP A 71 2.71 5.12 0.25
CA TRP A 71 1.86 3.95 0.19
C TRP A 71 1.80 3.35 -1.21
N VAL A 72 1.97 2.04 -1.24
CA VAL A 72 1.84 1.25 -2.44
C VAL A 72 0.92 0.09 -2.12
N GLN A 73 -0.24 0.06 -2.75
CA GLN A 73 -1.23 -0.98 -2.50
C GLN A 73 -0.74 -2.34 -2.96
N GLY A 74 -1.07 -3.36 -2.19
CA GLY A 74 -0.84 -4.75 -2.58
C GLY A 74 -1.90 -5.27 -3.57
N GLY A 75 -1.82 -6.53 -3.95
CA GLY A 75 -2.77 -7.17 -4.86
C GLY A 75 -2.16 -8.40 -5.51
N PRO A 76 -1.35 -8.31 -6.57
CA PRO A 76 -0.99 -7.13 -7.39
C PRO A 76 -2.16 -6.56 -8.20
N GLY A 77 -2.07 -5.29 -8.57
CA GLY A 77 -3.06 -4.64 -9.42
C GLY A 77 -4.17 -3.90 -8.68
N LEU A 78 -4.12 -3.80 -7.34
CA LEU A 78 -5.03 -2.95 -6.58
C LEU A 78 -4.52 -1.51 -6.53
N ALA A 79 -5.41 -0.54 -6.80
CA ALA A 79 -5.05 0.87 -6.91
C ALA A 79 -4.92 1.53 -5.52
N ALA A 80 -3.74 2.11 -5.24
CA ALA A 80 -3.51 2.90 -4.03
C ALA A 80 -4.39 4.15 -4.02
N THR A 81 -4.60 4.78 -5.18
CA THR A 81 -5.47 5.95 -5.36
C THR A 81 -6.95 5.67 -5.13
N GLY A 82 -7.34 4.39 -5.06
CA GLY A 82 -8.69 3.96 -4.69
C GLY A 82 -8.76 3.39 -3.30
N ILE A 83 -8.16 2.23 -3.08
CA ILE A 83 -8.29 1.49 -1.82
C ILE A 83 -7.61 2.26 -0.68
N GLY A 84 -6.31 2.50 -0.75
CA GLY A 84 -5.61 3.27 0.28
C GLY A 84 -6.24 4.66 0.50
N ASN A 85 -6.61 5.34 -0.60
CA ASN A 85 -7.14 6.69 -0.54
C ASN A 85 -8.57 6.77 0.02
N PHE A 86 -9.50 5.97 -0.51
CA PHE A 86 -10.92 6.10 -0.18
C PHE A 86 -11.44 5.01 0.75
N ALA A 87 -10.84 3.82 0.73
CA ALA A 87 -11.31 2.74 1.59
C ALA A 87 -10.52 2.60 2.90
N GLU A 88 -9.28 3.13 3.00
CA GLU A 88 -8.46 2.90 4.18
C GLU A 88 -8.16 4.17 4.99
N PHE A 89 -7.37 5.14 4.48
CA PHE A 89 -6.79 6.19 5.32
C PHE A 89 -6.68 7.57 4.67
N GLY A 90 -7.07 7.72 3.44
CA GLY A 90 -7.05 9.03 2.77
C GLY A 90 -8.02 10.02 3.43
N PRO A 91 -8.03 11.28 2.97
CA PRO A 91 -8.83 12.33 3.61
C PRO A 91 -10.34 12.18 3.41
N LEU A 92 -10.76 11.39 2.41
CA LEU A 92 -12.16 11.10 2.14
C LEU A 92 -12.43 9.60 2.22
N ASP A 93 -13.63 9.23 2.61
CA ASP A 93 -14.13 7.86 2.58
C ASP A 93 -14.69 7.46 1.19
N MET A 94 -15.21 6.24 1.07
CA MET A 94 -15.80 5.74 -0.17
C MET A 94 -17.09 6.49 -0.58
N GLU A 95 -17.73 7.18 0.35
CA GLU A 95 -18.87 8.05 0.10
C GLU A 95 -18.45 9.50 -0.28
N MET A 96 -17.12 9.75 -0.42
CA MET A 96 -16.51 11.07 -0.67
C MET A 96 -16.75 12.07 0.48
N GLN A 97 -16.99 11.57 1.69
CA GLN A 97 -17.14 12.40 2.88
C GLN A 97 -15.79 12.52 3.62
N PRO A 98 -15.55 13.62 4.34
CA PRO A 98 -14.36 13.79 5.16
C PRO A 98 -14.22 12.67 6.20
N ARG A 99 -13.04 12.07 6.26
CA ARG A 99 -12.72 11.00 7.20
C ARG A 99 -12.23 11.58 8.53
N ASN A 100 -12.73 11.04 9.65
CA ASN A 100 -12.32 11.47 10.99
C ASN A 100 -10.85 11.09 11.30
N HIS A 101 -10.43 9.90 10.85
CA HIS A 101 -9.07 9.39 11.01
C HIS A 101 -8.40 9.30 9.65
N THR A 102 -7.50 10.21 9.37
CA THR A 102 -6.75 10.24 8.11
C THR A 102 -5.27 10.45 8.36
N TRP A 103 -4.43 9.81 7.55
CA TRP A 103 -2.99 9.94 7.68
C TRP A 103 -2.43 11.29 7.25
N VAL A 104 -3.22 12.08 6.52
CA VAL A 104 -2.82 13.44 6.13
C VAL A 104 -2.78 14.43 7.30
N ASN A 105 -3.30 14.05 8.45
CA ASN A 105 -3.13 14.81 9.69
C ASN A 105 -1.68 14.67 10.18
N GLY A 106 -0.92 15.74 10.07
CA GLY A 106 0.47 15.83 10.52
C GLY A 106 1.51 15.15 9.62
N ARG A 107 1.12 14.50 8.51
CA ARG A 107 2.02 13.77 7.60
C ARG A 107 1.70 14.06 6.14
N ASN A 108 2.74 14.11 5.31
CA ASN A 108 2.56 14.04 3.86
C ASN A 108 2.30 12.58 3.49
N VAL A 109 1.36 12.34 2.57
CA VAL A 109 1.01 10.99 2.11
C VAL A 109 1.14 10.92 0.60
N LEU A 110 2.00 10.04 0.11
CA LEU A 110 2.22 9.78 -1.31
C LEU A 110 1.64 8.41 -1.67
N LEU A 111 0.55 8.41 -2.41
CA LEU A 111 -0.07 7.22 -2.96
C LEU A 111 0.49 6.96 -4.36
N ILE A 112 0.90 5.73 -4.64
CA ILE A 112 1.42 5.34 -5.96
C ILE A 112 0.63 4.16 -6.47
N ASP A 113 0.00 4.31 -7.63
CA ASP A 113 -0.63 3.19 -8.33
C ASP A 113 0.44 2.31 -8.96
N HIS A 114 0.74 1.20 -8.31
CA HIS A 114 1.84 0.32 -8.68
C HIS A 114 1.38 -1.15 -8.75
N PRO A 115 1.85 -1.91 -9.72
CA PRO A 115 2.75 -1.55 -10.82
C PRO A 115 2.04 -0.79 -11.95
N VAL A 116 2.80 -0.49 -13.01
CA VAL A 116 2.25 0.10 -14.25
C VAL A 116 1.08 -0.75 -14.77
N GLY A 117 -0.03 -0.09 -15.11
CA GLY A 117 -1.29 -0.74 -15.51
C GLY A 117 -2.32 -0.86 -14.38
N THR A 118 -2.01 -0.33 -13.19
CA THR A 118 -2.88 -0.29 -12.00
C THR A 118 -3.50 1.11 -11.85
N GLY A 119 -4.79 1.21 -11.54
CA GLY A 119 -5.47 2.48 -11.29
C GLY A 119 -5.31 3.47 -12.45
N PHE A 120 -4.71 4.63 -12.17
CA PHE A 120 -4.37 5.62 -13.19
C PHE A 120 -3.01 5.39 -13.86
N SER A 121 -2.17 4.48 -13.36
CA SER A 121 -0.90 4.13 -14.00
C SER A 121 -1.13 3.35 -15.29
N TYR A 122 -0.36 3.66 -16.33
CA TYR A 122 -0.59 3.06 -17.64
C TYR A 122 0.69 2.73 -18.39
N ALA A 123 0.58 1.83 -19.34
CA ALA A 123 1.56 1.54 -20.37
C ALA A 123 0.98 1.86 -21.75
N THR A 124 1.82 2.35 -22.66
CA THR A 124 1.42 2.58 -24.07
C THR A 124 1.20 1.27 -24.83
N ASN A 125 1.72 0.16 -24.30
CA ASN A 125 1.53 -1.17 -24.86
C ASN A 125 1.60 -2.20 -23.70
N ASP A 126 0.77 -3.23 -23.77
CA ASP A 126 0.69 -4.30 -22.77
C ASP A 126 1.98 -5.11 -22.58
N SER A 127 2.81 -5.19 -23.63
CA SER A 127 4.13 -5.83 -23.53
C SER A 127 5.07 -5.15 -22.52
N LEU A 128 4.74 -3.92 -22.10
CA LEU A 128 5.48 -3.14 -21.11
C LEU A 128 5.01 -3.41 -19.68
N LEU A 129 3.97 -4.21 -19.46
CA LEU A 129 3.59 -4.65 -18.14
C LEU A 129 4.67 -5.54 -17.53
N VAL A 130 4.91 -5.38 -16.24
CA VAL A 130 5.92 -6.18 -15.53
C VAL A 130 5.40 -7.60 -15.30
N LYS A 131 6.30 -8.59 -15.45
CA LYS A 131 5.98 -10.01 -15.36
C LYS A 131 6.57 -10.67 -14.11
N THR A 132 7.47 -9.97 -13.42
CA THR A 132 8.15 -10.49 -12.24
C THR A 132 8.37 -9.40 -11.20
N ASP A 133 8.50 -9.78 -9.93
CA ASP A 133 8.87 -8.87 -8.83
C ASP A 133 10.22 -8.20 -9.09
N ARG A 134 11.13 -8.90 -9.75
CA ARG A 134 12.44 -8.35 -10.12
C ARG A 134 12.31 -7.20 -11.12
N GLU A 135 11.42 -7.32 -12.12
CA GLU A 135 11.16 -6.25 -13.08
C GLU A 135 10.48 -5.05 -12.42
N MET A 136 9.62 -5.26 -11.42
CA MET A 136 9.01 -4.19 -10.64
C MET A 136 10.07 -3.35 -9.91
N GLY A 137 11.13 -3.98 -9.40
CA GLY A 137 12.20 -3.32 -8.66
C GLY A 137 13.39 -2.84 -9.51
N ASN A 138 13.51 -3.28 -10.76
CA ASN A 138 14.63 -2.92 -11.61
C ASN A 138 14.41 -1.58 -12.31
N ARG A 139 15.18 -0.59 -11.90
CA ARG A 139 15.56 0.51 -12.76
C ARG A 139 16.53 -0.07 -13.80
N LYS A 140 16.19 -0.08 -15.12
CA LYS A 140 17.23 -0.26 -16.15
C LYS A 140 18.27 0.82 -15.86
N GLU A 141 19.53 0.41 -15.75
CA GLU A 141 20.66 1.34 -15.69
C GLU A 141 20.55 2.27 -16.90
N THR A 142 20.09 3.48 -16.64
CA THR A 142 20.29 4.58 -17.59
C THR A 142 21.78 4.71 -17.74
N SER A 143 22.24 4.76 -19.00
CA SER A 143 23.66 4.78 -19.35
C SER A 143 24.43 5.73 -18.43
N GLN A 144 25.65 5.36 -18.04
CA GLN A 144 26.51 6.11 -17.11
C GLN A 144 26.62 7.61 -17.44
N ASN A 145 26.32 8.01 -18.67
CA ASN A 145 26.37 9.41 -19.13
C ASN A 145 25.20 10.27 -18.61
N GLU A 146 24.03 9.73 -18.28
CA GLU A 146 22.94 10.49 -17.67
C GLU A 146 23.13 10.63 -16.15
N LEU A 147 23.76 9.65 -15.49
CA LEU A 147 24.10 9.74 -14.07
C LEU A 147 25.15 10.84 -13.78
N GLN A 148 26.03 11.15 -14.73
CA GLN A 148 26.99 12.25 -14.56
C GLN A 148 26.33 13.65 -14.65
N ARG A 149 25.28 13.83 -15.44
CA ARG A 149 24.53 15.09 -15.53
C ARG A 149 23.68 15.38 -14.29
N HIS A 150 23.27 14.34 -13.53
CA HIS A 150 22.51 14.50 -12.28
C HIS A 150 23.36 14.53 -11.01
N ARG A 151 24.70 14.33 -11.09
CA ARG A 151 25.59 14.44 -9.92
C ARG A 151 25.67 15.84 -9.30
N HIS A 152 25.20 16.87 -9.97
CA HIS A 152 25.14 18.24 -9.44
C HIS A 152 23.79 18.61 -8.78
N ARG A 153 22.81 17.74 -8.78
CA ARG A 153 21.59 17.92 -7.98
C ARG A 153 21.57 16.87 -6.86
N LYS A 154 21.75 17.37 -5.65
CA LYS A 154 21.85 16.71 -4.36
C LYS A 154 21.09 15.37 -4.24
N ARG A 155 21.78 14.38 -3.69
CA ARG A 155 21.38 13.03 -3.32
C ARG A 155 19.93 12.92 -2.82
N MET A 156 19.01 12.52 -3.67
CA MET A 156 17.81 11.83 -3.22
C MET A 156 18.13 10.33 -3.14
N GLY A 157 18.29 9.84 -1.93
CA GLY A 157 18.37 8.42 -1.67
C GLY A 157 16.99 7.80 -1.83
N VAL A 158 16.61 7.43 -3.06
CA VAL A 158 15.46 6.55 -3.28
C VAL A 158 15.88 5.16 -2.83
N ALA A 159 15.51 4.80 -1.62
CA ALA A 159 15.63 3.40 -1.22
C ALA A 159 14.68 2.58 -2.11
N LYS A 160 15.23 1.56 -2.76
CA LYS A 160 14.48 0.62 -3.59
C LYS A 160 13.52 -0.15 -2.69
N GLY A 161 12.26 0.29 -2.62
CA GLY A 161 11.19 -0.49 -2.02
C GLY A 161 10.98 -1.74 -2.86
N LYS A 162 11.42 -2.89 -2.36
CA LYS A 162 11.07 -4.19 -2.93
C LYS A 162 9.84 -4.68 -2.18
N TYR A 163 8.83 -5.09 -2.93
CA TYR A 163 7.67 -5.75 -2.40
C TYR A 163 8.07 -7.06 -1.74
N LEU A 164 7.58 -7.26 -0.54
CA LEU A 164 7.77 -8.48 0.21
C LEU A 164 6.44 -9.21 0.25
N GLY A 165 6.28 -10.20 -0.60
CA GLY A 165 5.13 -11.10 -0.56
C GLY A 165 5.19 -11.98 0.69
N PRO A 166 4.05 -12.30 1.30
CA PRO A 166 4.00 -13.22 2.42
C PRO A 166 4.27 -14.65 1.95
N THR A 167 5.04 -15.37 2.72
CA THR A 167 5.31 -16.77 2.50
C THR A 167 4.68 -17.60 3.58
N GLY A 168 3.86 -18.53 3.21
CA GLY A 168 3.36 -19.57 4.09
C GLY A 168 1.86 -19.57 4.27
N PHE A 169 1.16 -20.14 3.29
CA PHE A 169 -0.20 -20.62 3.46
C PHE A 169 -0.17 -21.98 4.12
N LEU A 170 -0.84 -22.11 5.25
CA LEU A 170 -1.54 -23.34 5.58
C LEU A 170 -2.96 -23.18 5.04
N VAL A 171 -3.18 -23.70 3.83
CA VAL A 171 -4.53 -23.98 3.34
C VAL A 171 -5.13 -25.00 4.32
N PRO A 172 -6.32 -24.79 4.86
CA PRO A 172 -7.01 -25.84 5.60
C PRO A 172 -7.03 -27.11 4.73
N HIS A 173 -6.67 -28.24 5.31
CA HIS A 173 -6.68 -29.53 4.60
C HIS A 173 -8.03 -29.74 3.93
N GLY A 174 -8.07 -29.67 2.60
CA GLY A 174 -9.28 -29.85 1.80
C GLY A 174 -9.34 -29.10 0.48
N CYS A 175 -8.57 -28.03 0.29
CA CYS A 175 -8.51 -27.30 -1.00
C CYS A 175 -7.13 -27.47 -1.64
N HIS A 176 -7.01 -28.43 -2.54
CA HIS A 176 -5.74 -28.78 -3.17
C HIS A 176 -5.35 -27.96 -4.41
N ARG A 177 -6.11 -26.90 -4.78
CA ARG A 177 -5.75 -26.05 -5.93
C ARG A 177 -6.05 -24.56 -5.66
N PRO A 178 -5.05 -23.68 -5.81
CA PRO A 178 -5.21 -22.22 -5.63
C PRO A 178 -6.24 -21.60 -6.58
N GLU A 179 -6.40 -22.16 -7.74
CA GLU A 179 -7.41 -21.80 -8.76
C GLU A 179 -8.85 -21.86 -8.23
N HIS A 180 -9.13 -22.72 -7.27
CA HIS A 180 -10.48 -22.85 -6.69
C HIS A 180 -10.84 -21.79 -5.66
N VAL A 181 -9.87 -21.08 -5.08
CA VAL A 181 -10.16 -20.00 -4.12
C VAL A 181 -10.66 -18.76 -4.86
N PHE A 182 -10.12 -18.47 -6.03
CA PHE A 182 -10.53 -17.31 -6.82
C PHE A 182 -11.69 -17.60 -7.77
N THR A 183 -11.78 -18.79 -8.34
CA THR A 183 -12.92 -19.20 -9.17
C THR A 183 -14.18 -19.38 -8.32
N ARG A 184 -14.11 -19.89 -7.10
CA ARG A 184 -15.27 -19.95 -6.21
C ARG A 184 -15.82 -18.58 -5.84
N GLN A 185 -15.01 -17.54 -5.77
CA GLN A 185 -15.52 -16.20 -5.51
C GLN A 185 -16.32 -15.63 -6.70
N ARG A 186 -16.01 -16.03 -7.94
CA ARG A 186 -16.84 -15.72 -9.13
C ARG A 186 -18.02 -16.70 -9.28
N ASP A 187 -17.83 -17.96 -8.92
CA ASP A 187 -18.87 -18.99 -9.04
C ASP A 187 -19.95 -18.84 -7.95
N CYS A 188 -19.64 -18.18 -6.82
CA CYS A 188 -20.63 -17.83 -5.80
C CYS A 188 -21.55 -16.67 -6.19
N GLU A 189 -21.21 -15.88 -7.19
CA GLU A 189 -22.11 -14.85 -7.74
C GLU A 189 -23.29 -15.45 -8.55
N GLY A 190 -23.27 -16.74 -8.81
CA GLY A 190 -24.21 -17.40 -9.74
C GLY A 190 -25.30 -18.27 -9.12
N HIS A 191 -25.23 -18.75 -7.89
CA HIS A 191 -26.27 -19.65 -7.36
C HIS A 191 -26.34 -19.74 -5.84
N GLU A 192 -27.58 -19.63 -5.39
CA GLU A 192 -28.23 -20.03 -4.14
C GLU A 192 -28.42 -18.95 -3.08
N GLU A 193 -29.67 -18.59 -2.92
CA GLU A 193 -30.24 -17.97 -1.73
C GLU A 193 -29.80 -18.77 -0.49
N GLY A 194 -28.84 -18.22 0.30
CA GLY A 194 -28.43 -18.81 1.57
C GLY A 194 -26.94 -18.97 1.83
N ALA A 195 -26.05 -18.78 0.86
CA ALA A 195 -24.62 -18.73 1.15
C ALA A 195 -24.28 -17.36 1.76
N MET A 196 -23.91 -17.30 3.03
CA MET A 196 -23.38 -16.09 3.63
C MET A 196 -22.11 -15.68 2.84
N ASP A 197 -22.14 -14.51 2.22
CA ASP A 197 -20.97 -13.89 1.58
C ASP A 197 -19.94 -13.56 2.68
N ILE A 198 -19.04 -14.50 2.93
CA ILE A 198 -17.97 -14.32 3.91
C ILE A 198 -16.98 -13.31 3.34
N ASN A 199 -16.84 -12.17 4.00
CA ASN A 199 -15.80 -11.23 3.69
C ASN A 199 -14.43 -11.79 4.11
N MET A 200 -13.66 -12.29 3.14
CA MET A 200 -12.33 -12.86 3.40
C MET A 200 -11.34 -11.79 3.93
N ASN A 201 -11.56 -10.52 3.64
CA ASN A 201 -10.71 -9.44 4.17
C ASN A 201 -11.00 -9.17 5.66
N ASN A 202 -12.24 -9.34 6.10
CA ASN A 202 -12.62 -9.21 7.52
C ASN A 202 -13.85 -10.10 7.79
N ILE A 203 -13.64 -11.21 8.48
CA ILE A 203 -14.68 -12.22 8.70
C ILE A 203 -15.91 -11.70 9.46
N ASN A 204 -15.80 -10.56 10.14
CA ASN A 204 -16.90 -9.94 10.87
C ASN A 204 -17.69 -8.91 10.05
N GLN A 205 -17.36 -8.73 8.79
CA GLN A 205 -17.98 -7.74 7.91
C GLN A 205 -18.60 -8.41 6.68
N VAL A 206 -19.49 -7.68 6.01
CA VAL A 206 -19.97 -8.05 4.68
C VAL A 206 -18.90 -7.76 3.61
N SER A 207 -19.03 -8.40 2.47
CA SER A 207 -18.08 -8.19 1.35
C SER A 207 -17.97 -6.71 0.95
N PRO A 208 -16.76 -6.16 0.81
CA PRO A 208 -16.56 -4.77 0.41
C PRO A 208 -16.69 -4.56 -1.10
N TYR A 209 -16.73 -5.61 -1.91
CA TYR A 209 -16.67 -5.50 -3.37
C TYR A 209 -17.80 -4.66 -3.98
N PRO A 210 -19.07 -4.78 -3.55
CA PRO A 210 -20.14 -3.92 -4.08
C PRO A 210 -19.90 -2.41 -3.79
N ALA A 211 -19.25 -2.10 -2.66
CA ALA A 211 -18.89 -0.72 -2.34
C ALA A 211 -17.72 -0.22 -3.18
N LEU A 212 -16.74 -1.08 -3.48
CA LEU A 212 -15.62 -0.76 -4.37
C LEU A 212 -16.06 -0.55 -5.82
N ASP A 213 -17.05 -1.30 -6.31
CA ASP A 213 -17.65 -1.07 -7.64
C ASP A 213 -18.33 0.29 -7.70
N LYS A 214 -19.10 0.65 -6.67
CA LYS A 214 -19.68 2.00 -6.56
C LYS A 214 -18.60 3.08 -6.48
N LEU A 215 -17.49 2.81 -5.78
CA LEU A 215 -16.34 3.71 -5.74
C LEU A 215 -15.74 3.90 -7.13
N ALA A 216 -15.59 2.84 -7.94
CA ALA A 216 -15.07 2.95 -9.29
C ALA A 216 -15.95 3.88 -10.16
N VAL A 217 -17.28 3.76 -10.04
CA VAL A 217 -18.22 4.68 -10.70
C VAL A 217 -18.01 6.13 -10.25
N LYS A 218 -17.89 6.37 -8.92
CA LYS A 218 -17.68 7.71 -8.37
C LYS A 218 -16.33 8.30 -8.81
N VAL A 219 -15.25 7.53 -8.78
CA VAL A 219 -13.94 7.99 -9.24
C VAL A 219 -13.96 8.40 -10.70
N ASN A 220 -14.53 7.59 -11.57
CA ASN A 220 -14.63 7.94 -12.99
C ASN A 220 -15.54 9.15 -13.24
N LYS A 221 -16.64 9.28 -12.51
CA LYS A 221 -17.62 10.37 -12.70
C LYS A 221 -17.16 11.70 -12.08
N TYR A 222 -16.55 11.67 -10.90
CA TYR A 222 -16.30 12.90 -10.13
C TYR A 222 -14.80 13.22 -9.93
N VAL A 223 -13.95 12.22 -9.74
CA VAL A 223 -12.52 12.43 -9.45
C VAL A 223 -11.72 12.59 -10.74
N LYS A 224 -11.89 11.68 -11.69
CA LYS A 224 -11.14 11.69 -12.95
C LYS A 224 -11.29 13.00 -13.74
N PRO A 225 -12.49 13.61 -13.90
CA PRO A 225 -12.61 14.91 -14.56
C PRO A 225 -11.83 16.02 -13.88
N MET A 226 -11.71 15.99 -12.55
CA MET A 226 -10.89 16.96 -11.79
C MET A 226 -9.39 16.81 -12.06
N LEU A 227 -8.97 15.64 -12.52
CA LEU A 227 -7.59 15.32 -12.88
C LEU A 227 -7.32 15.47 -14.39
N SER A 228 -8.22 16.13 -15.14
CA SER A 228 -8.11 16.27 -16.61
C SER A 228 -6.84 16.95 -17.10
N HIS A 229 -6.20 17.75 -16.24
CA HIS A 229 -4.92 18.40 -16.52
C HIS A 229 -3.73 17.41 -16.49
N VAL A 230 -3.92 16.19 -15.93
CA VAL A 230 -2.87 15.17 -15.78
C VAL A 230 -3.31 13.85 -16.39
N VAL A 231 -4.54 13.40 -16.11
CA VAL A 231 -5.05 12.09 -16.51
C VAL A 231 -5.74 12.13 -17.84
N ASN A 232 -5.37 11.22 -18.76
CA ASN A 232 -6.11 11.02 -20.00
C ASN A 232 -7.56 10.62 -19.70
N GLN A 233 -8.51 11.37 -20.25
CA GLN A 233 -9.94 11.17 -19.98
C GLN A 233 -10.52 9.91 -20.61
N ASP A 234 -9.83 9.31 -21.59
CA ASP A 234 -10.23 8.01 -22.18
C ASP A 234 -9.87 6.83 -21.27
N LEU A 235 -8.94 7.02 -20.30
CA LEU A 235 -8.55 6.00 -19.35
C LEU A 235 -9.73 5.73 -18.40
N GLN A 236 -10.16 4.47 -18.33
CA GLN A 236 -11.13 4.02 -17.31
C GLN A 236 -10.38 3.55 -16.08
N TRP A 237 -10.61 4.26 -14.98
CA TRP A 237 -10.04 3.86 -13.70
C TRP A 237 -10.82 2.68 -13.11
N ASN A 238 -10.07 1.73 -12.53
CA ASN A 238 -10.66 0.67 -11.72
C ASN A 238 -9.80 0.45 -10.48
N TYR A 239 -10.41 0.02 -9.39
CA TYR A 239 -9.70 -0.32 -8.15
C TYR A 239 -8.82 -1.57 -8.31
N HIS A 240 -9.13 -2.45 -9.26
CA HIS A 240 -8.39 -3.67 -9.56
C HIS A 240 -8.08 -3.77 -11.06
N SER A 241 -6.85 -4.11 -11.39
CA SER A 241 -6.41 -4.40 -12.75
C SER A 241 -6.21 -5.91 -12.94
N GLU A 242 -7.22 -6.57 -13.54
CA GLU A 242 -7.15 -8.00 -13.88
C GLU A 242 -5.95 -8.32 -14.77
N LYS A 243 -5.62 -7.42 -15.70
CA LYS A 243 -4.47 -7.57 -16.59
C LYS A 243 -3.15 -7.63 -15.84
N VAL A 244 -2.94 -6.75 -14.86
CA VAL A 244 -1.76 -6.75 -14.00
C VAL A 244 -1.73 -8.00 -13.14
N PHE A 245 -2.85 -8.35 -12.54
CA PHE A 245 -2.97 -9.54 -11.71
C PHE A 245 -2.60 -10.81 -12.49
N THR A 246 -3.20 -11.02 -13.65
CA THR A 246 -2.93 -12.19 -14.51
C THR A 246 -1.47 -12.26 -14.95
N THR A 247 -0.88 -11.10 -15.31
CA THR A 247 0.52 -11.03 -15.74
C THR A 247 1.48 -11.43 -14.62
N LEU A 248 1.17 -11.07 -13.37
CA LEU A 248 2.00 -11.36 -12.19
C LEU A 248 1.59 -12.63 -11.44
N TYR A 249 0.55 -13.32 -11.88
CA TYR A 249 -0.03 -14.47 -11.17
C TYR A 249 1.00 -15.56 -10.83
N LYS A 250 1.92 -15.85 -11.74
CA LYS A 250 2.97 -16.87 -11.50
C LYS A 250 3.93 -16.48 -10.38
N ASN A 251 4.13 -15.18 -10.12
CA ASN A 251 4.99 -14.67 -9.06
C ASN A 251 4.25 -14.51 -7.73
N PHE A 252 2.94 -14.58 -7.76
CA PHE A 252 2.09 -14.38 -6.59
C PHE A 252 2.40 -15.38 -5.45
N PHE A 253 2.81 -16.59 -5.78
CA PHE A 253 3.16 -17.65 -4.81
C PHE A 253 4.66 -17.79 -4.55
N VAL A 254 5.50 -16.92 -5.13
CA VAL A 254 6.95 -16.99 -4.92
C VAL A 254 7.31 -16.31 -3.61
N PRO A 255 7.99 -17.00 -2.67
CA PRO A 255 8.44 -16.41 -1.42
C PRO A 255 9.39 -15.22 -1.65
N SER A 256 9.11 -14.10 -0.98
CA SER A 256 9.97 -12.90 -1.02
C SER A 256 10.63 -12.56 0.31
N THR A 257 10.59 -13.47 1.29
CA THR A 257 11.24 -13.32 2.61
C THR A 257 12.74 -13.01 2.50
N LYS A 258 13.43 -13.57 1.50
CA LYS A 258 14.85 -13.28 1.25
C LYS A 258 15.15 -11.78 1.02
N PHE A 259 14.21 -11.02 0.47
CA PHE A 259 14.39 -9.58 0.33
C PHE A 259 14.28 -8.85 1.67
N LEU A 260 13.39 -9.30 2.56
CA LEU A 260 13.30 -8.77 3.90
C LEU A 260 14.54 -9.12 4.71
N GLU A 261 14.98 -10.37 4.67
CA GLU A 261 16.23 -10.81 5.30
C GLU A 261 17.43 -9.99 4.82
N MET A 262 17.55 -9.76 3.51
CA MET A 262 18.59 -8.89 2.96
C MET A 262 18.48 -7.45 3.48
N LEU A 263 17.28 -6.89 3.60
CA LEU A 263 17.06 -5.56 4.15
C LEU A 263 17.50 -5.49 5.62
N LEU A 264 17.07 -6.47 6.42
CA LEU A 264 17.39 -6.56 7.85
C LEU A 264 18.89 -6.80 8.11
N ASN A 265 19.58 -7.51 7.20
CA ASN A 265 21.00 -7.77 7.30
C ASN A 265 21.88 -6.62 6.80
N SER A 266 21.41 -5.82 5.83
CA SER A 266 22.24 -4.83 5.16
C SER A 266 21.91 -3.37 5.51
N THR A 267 20.85 -3.11 6.27
CA THR A 267 20.42 -1.75 6.63
C THR A 267 20.01 -1.64 8.08
N LYS A 268 19.84 -0.41 8.57
CA LYS A 268 19.24 -0.09 9.87
C LYS A 268 17.80 0.45 9.74
N LEU A 269 17.17 0.27 8.57
CA LEU A 269 15.81 0.73 8.37
C LEU A 269 14.84 -0.01 9.27
N LYS A 270 14.00 0.73 9.98
CA LYS A 270 12.90 0.14 10.75
C LYS A 270 11.92 -0.55 9.82
N VAL A 271 11.47 -1.72 10.22
CA VAL A 271 10.45 -2.50 9.52
C VAL A 271 9.36 -2.87 10.50
N ALA A 272 8.11 -2.57 10.14
CA ALA A 272 6.94 -3.07 10.85
C ALA A 272 6.19 -4.06 9.95
N VAL A 273 6.02 -5.27 10.44
CA VAL A 273 5.08 -6.24 9.87
C VAL A 273 3.85 -6.23 10.75
N TYR A 274 2.69 -5.97 10.18
CA TYR A 274 1.44 -5.92 10.94
C TYR A 274 0.36 -6.77 10.26
N ASN A 275 -0.54 -7.34 11.09
CA ASN A 275 -1.61 -8.20 10.60
C ASN A 275 -2.82 -8.16 11.54
N GLY A 276 -4.02 -8.12 10.95
CA GLY A 276 -5.28 -8.19 11.67
C GLY A 276 -5.63 -9.63 12.06
N ASN A 277 -6.29 -9.80 13.19
CA ASN A 277 -6.70 -11.13 13.66
C ASN A 277 -7.97 -11.65 12.96
N LEU A 278 -8.69 -10.80 12.22
CA LEU A 278 -9.90 -11.14 11.48
C LEU A 278 -9.63 -11.32 9.98
N ASP A 279 -8.37 -11.22 9.56
CA ASP A 279 -7.92 -11.39 8.19
C ASP A 279 -7.84 -12.89 7.84
N VAL A 280 -8.70 -13.33 6.92
CA VAL A 280 -8.70 -14.71 6.41
C VAL A 280 -7.83 -14.84 5.17
N VAL A 281 -7.65 -13.74 4.44
CA VAL A 281 -6.85 -13.68 3.23
C VAL A 281 -5.37 -13.91 3.53
N THR A 282 -4.85 -13.23 4.56
CA THR A 282 -3.51 -13.43 5.11
C THR A 282 -3.58 -13.64 6.61
N PRO A 283 -3.91 -14.86 7.06
CA PRO A 283 -4.18 -15.10 8.48
C PRO A 283 -3.00 -14.75 9.38
N LEU A 284 -3.29 -14.15 10.54
CA LEU A 284 -2.29 -13.75 11.54
C LEU A 284 -1.35 -14.90 11.92
N ALA A 285 -1.86 -16.14 12.00
CA ALA A 285 -1.05 -17.31 12.28
C ALA A 285 0.01 -17.58 11.20
N GLY A 286 -0.37 -17.41 9.92
CA GLY A 286 0.55 -17.50 8.80
C GLY A 286 1.63 -16.40 8.84
N ALA A 287 1.22 -15.17 9.10
CA ALA A 287 2.13 -14.03 9.25
C ALA A 287 3.13 -14.27 10.39
N SER A 288 2.65 -14.67 11.56
CA SER A 288 3.49 -15.02 12.71
C SER A 288 4.50 -16.13 12.38
N ASN A 289 4.05 -17.17 11.66
CA ASN A 289 4.90 -18.30 11.31
C ASN A 289 6.08 -17.90 10.42
N TRP A 290 5.85 -17.13 9.36
CA TRP A 290 6.96 -16.74 8.48
C TRP A 290 7.86 -15.67 9.10
N VAL A 291 7.32 -14.74 9.90
CA VAL A 291 8.13 -13.73 10.61
C VAL A 291 9.12 -14.39 11.56
N HIS A 292 8.68 -15.42 12.30
CA HIS A 292 9.55 -16.15 13.23
C HIS A 292 10.55 -17.10 12.55
N LYS A 293 10.39 -17.35 11.24
CA LYS A 293 11.33 -18.14 10.42
C LYS A 293 12.36 -17.30 9.64
N LEU A 294 12.28 -15.97 9.72
CA LEU A 294 13.26 -15.10 9.06
C LEU A 294 14.69 -15.36 9.59
N GLU A 295 15.64 -15.45 8.66
CA GLU A 295 17.06 -15.65 8.93
C GLU A 295 17.80 -14.31 8.98
N TRP A 296 17.91 -13.74 10.18
CA TRP A 296 18.58 -12.45 10.42
C TRP A 296 19.10 -12.36 11.86
N PRO A 297 20.04 -11.41 12.18
CA PRO A 297 20.72 -11.35 13.48
C PRO A 297 19.84 -11.11 14.69
N GLY A 298 18.62 -10.58 14.53
CA GLY A 298 17.64 -10.34 15.61
C GLY A 298 16.57 -11.42 15.75
N ALA A 299 16.65 -12.51 14.99
CA ALA A 299 15.57 -13.52 14.92
C ALA A 299 15.27 -14.17 16.28
N GLN A 300 16.30 -14.58 17.02
CA GLN A 300 16.13 -15.20 18.35
C GLN A 300 15.61 -14.18 19.38
N GLU A 301 16.15 -12.97 19.36
CA GLU A 301 15.69 -11.88 20.22
C GLU A 301 14.21 -11.56 20.00
N LEU A 302 13.74 -11.58 18.73
CA LEU A 302 12.33 -11.36 18.41
C LEU A 302 11.42 -12.47 18.96
N LYS A 303 11.85 -13.73 18.89
CA LYS A 303 11.08 -14.86 19.45
C LYS A 303 10.90 -14.71 20.96
N GLU A 304 11.95 -14.31 21.65
CA GLU A 304 12.00 -14.16 23.11
C GLU A 304 11.44 -12.82 23.61
N ALA A 305 11.29 -11.83 22.72
CA ALA A 305 10.79 -10.51 23.07
C ALA A 305 9.42 -10.57 23.76
N LYS A 306 9.28 -9.79 24.83
CA LYS A 306 8.00 -9.64 25.54
C LYS A 306 6.99 -8.92 24.65
N ARG A 307 5.73 -9.33 24.73
CA ARG A 307 4.61 -8.65 24.09
C ARG A 307 4.38 -7.29 24.75
N GLN A 308 4.27 -6.25 23.92
CA GLN A 308 3.94 -4.90 24.33
C GLN A 308 2.54 -4.55 23.84
N PRO A 309 1.69 -3.86 24.60
CA PRO A 309 0.34 -3.52 24.19
C PRO A 309 0.32 -2.41 23.14
N ILE A 310 -0.67 -2.46 22.23
CA ILE A 310 -0.96 -1.40 21.27
C ILE A 310 -1.99 -0.46 21.89
N ARG A 311 -1.58 0.70 22.43
CA ARG A 311 -2.48 1.64 23.15
C ARG A 311 -3.50 0.92 24.06
N GLY A 312 -3.00 -0.06 24.84
CA GLY A 312 -3.81 -0.99 25.62
C GLY A 312 -4.03 -2.33 24.89
N PHE A 313 -4.21 -3.41 25.66
CA PHE A 313 -4.31 -4.79 25.12
C PHE A 313 -5.54 -5.04 24.24
N ARG A 314 -6.55 -4.19 24.28
CA ARG A 314 -7.75 -4.31 23.44
C ARG A 314 -7.46 -4.16 21.95
N ASN A 315 -6.44 -3.36 21.60
CA ASN A 315 -6.03 -3.16 20.21
C ASN A 315 -5.01 -4.19 19.71
N GLY A 316 -4.51 -5.06 20.61
CA GLY A 316 -3.53 -6.06 20.27
C GLY A 316 -2.20 -5.88 20.98
N PHE A 317 -1.16 -6.46 20.40
CA PHE A 317 0.21 -6.39 20.92
C PHE A 317 1.23 -6.44 19.80
N PHE A 318 2.45 -6.01 20.12
CA PHE A 318 3.59 -6.18 19.23
C PHE A 318 4.80 -6.76 19.97
N LYS A 319 5.72 -7.32 19.19
CA LYS A 319 7.05 -7.70 19.59
C LYS A 319 8.05 -6.95 18.73
N GLN A 320 9.20 -6.60 19.30
CA GLN A 320 10.27 -5.92 18.56
C GLN A 320 11.62 -6.49 18.95
N SER A 321 12.47 -6.60 17.96
CA SER A 321 13.92 -6.79 18.12
C SER A 321 14.62 -5.92 17.10
N ARG A 322 15.64 -5.17 17.55
CA ARG A 322 16.41 -4.26 16.69
C ARG A 322 15.48 -3.40 15.83
N GLN A 323 15.61 -3.52 14.49
CA GLN A 323 14.82 -2.74 13.52
C GLN A 323 13.51 -3.40 13.07
N LEU A 324 13.22 -4.64 13.48
CA LEU A 324 11.99 -5.34 13.09
C LEU A 324 10.97 -5.38 14.23
N SER A 325 9.76 -4.94 13.97
CA SER A 325 8.61 -5.11 14.84
C SER A 325 7.50 -5.92 14.17
N PHE A 326 6.86 -6.82 14.92
CA PHE A 326 5.72 -7.61 14.47
C PHE A 326 4.49 -7.31 15.30
N TRP A 327 3.43 -6.86 14.65
CA TRP A 327 2.22 -6.32 15.25
C TRP A 327 1.02 -7.21 14.97
N SER A 328 0.39 -7.68 16.03
CA SER A 328 -0.86 -8.44 16.00
C SER A 328 -2.00 -7.51 16.39
N VAL A 329 -2.77 -7.04 15.41
CA VAL A 329 -3.84 -6.05 15.61
C VAL A 329 -5.16 -6.78 15.81
N PHE A 330 -5.86 -6.45 16.89
CA PHE A 330 -7.17 -7.03 17.22
C PHE A 330 -8.31 -6.18 16.67
N GLY A 331 -9.41 -6.86 16.35
CA GLY A 331 -10.61 -6.23 15.79
C GLY A 331 -10.41 -5.71 14.36
N ALA A 332 -9.35 -6.15 13.69
CA ALA A 332 -9.04 -5.73 12.33
C ALA A 332 -8.85 -6.94 11.41
N GLY A 333 -9.28 -6.79 10.16
CA GLY A 333 -9.00 -7.70 9.06
C GLY A 333 -7.80 -7.24 8.23
N HIS A 334 -7.95 -7.33 6.92
CA HIS A 334 -6.89 -7.03 5.95
C HIS A 334 -6.58 -5.52 5.81
N TRP A 335 -7.59 -4.68 6.00
CA TRP A 335 -7.49 -3.22 5.91
C TRP A 335 -7.42 -2.59 7.30
N ILE A 336 -6.31 -2.82 7.98
CA ILE A 336 -6.10 -2.36 9.36
C ILE A 336 -6.31 -0.84 9.52
N PRO A 337 -5.87 0.03 8.59
CA PRO A 337 -6.13 1.47 8.71
C PRO A 337 -7.61 1.84 8.82
N GLU A 338 -8.49 1.10 8.15
CA GLU A 338 -9.95 1.29 8.23
C GLU A 338 -10.53 0.63 9.48
N ASP A 339 -10.18 -0.63 9.72
CA ASP A 339 -10.79 -1.45 10.77
C ASP A 339 -10.37 -1.03 12.19
N ASN A 340 -9.09 -0.64 12.36
CA ASN A 340 -8.54 -0.18 13.65
C ASN A 340 -7.56 0.98 13.45
N PRO A 341 -8.06 2.19 13.14
CA PRO A 341 -7.22 3.36 12.89
C PRO A 341 -6.35 3.74 14.09
N MET A 342 -6.79 3.47 15.32
CA MET A 342 -6.03 3.76 16.53
C MET A 342 -4.78 2.89 16.66
N ALA A 343 -4.90 1.60 16.31
CA ALA A 343 -3.74 0.71 16.28
C ALA A 343 -2.76 1.11 15.17
N MET A 344 -3.29 1.47 14.00
CA MET A 344 -2.46 1.90 12.88
C MET A 344 -1.73 3.20 13.16
N GLU A 345 -2.37 4.15 13.84
CA GLU A 345 -1.73 5.39 14.28
C GLU A 345 -0.54 5.10 15.22
N HIS A 346 -0.69 4.17 16.16
CA HIS A 346 0.41 3.77 17.06
C HIS A 346 1.57 3.12 16.27
N ILE A 347 1.28 2.32 15.26
CA ILE A 347 2.30 1.76 14.37
C ILE A 347 3.05 2.88 13.63
N LEU A 348 2.34 3.86 13.10
CA LEU A 348 2.93 5.01 12.41
C LEU A 348 3.80 5.85 13.32
N GLU A 349 3.33 6.18 14.53
CA GLU A 349 4.10 6.92 15.55
C GLU A 349 5.40 6.17 15.89
N HIS A 350 5.29 4.86 16.12
CA HIS A 350 6.45 4.01 16.42
C HIS A 350 7.48 3.98 15.29
N MET A 351 7.01 3.97 14.03
CA MET A 351 7.88 3.94 12.86
C MET A 351 8.53 5.29 12.57
N LEU A 352 7.84 6.39 12.87
CA LEU A 352 8.29 7.75 12.59
C LEU A 352 9.12 8.37 13.73
N ASP A 353 9.31 7.67 14.86
CA ASP A 353 9.94 8.22 16.09
C ASP A 353 9.22 9.49 16.60
N VAL A 354 7.96 9.66 16.30
CA VAL A 354 7.15 10.75 16.82
C VAL A 354 6.61 10.31 18.18
N SER A 355 7.47 10.36 19.20
CA SER A 355 7.02 10.20 20.58
C SER A 355 6.37 11.52 21.02
N ASN A 356 5.09 11.46 21.37
CA ASN A 356 4.45 12.54 22.12
C ASN A 356 4.98 12.63 23.54
#